data_e6208b87fc3a533c545b17c1fbac2591
#
_entry.id   e6208b87fc3a533c545b17c1fbac2591
#
_cell.length_a   1.000
_cell.length_b   1.000
_cell.length_c   1.000
_cell.angle_alpha   90.00
_cell.angle_beta   90.00
_cell.angle_gamma   90.00
#
_symmetry.space_group_name_H-M   'P 1'
#
loop_
_entity.id
_entity.type
_entity.pdbx_description
1 polymer ?
#
loop_
_entity_poly.entity_id
_entity_poly.type
_entity_poly.pdbx_seq_one_letter_code
_entity_poly.pdbx_strand_id
1 'polypeptide(L)'
;MLIEAIAMPIVDDASHEQFSKQPRGSHPLAVGARKRRVVWPDRSTVIESYGSRPPLNSLAKEALEAYVHWGFKNREDGQIELACAPETEAIIFDSNRHGPIESFKKLSDVESPSSVLYGSESDLSPTWFEKQAEMLGVQAEKIDGSHFFLFEDIHRAEKIIRSHFLRSSDE
;
A
#
# COMPACT_ATOMS: atom_id res chain seq x y z
N MET A 1 -11.09 10.14 -2.21
CA MET A 1 -10.10 10.07 -1.12
C MET A 1 -8.90 9.24 -1.58
N LEU A 2 -7.69 9.76 -1.41
CA LEU A 2 -6.42 9.05 -1.60
C LEU A 2 -5.80 8.78 -0.23
N ILE A 3 -5.40 7.55 0.03
CA ILE A 3 -4.77 7.14 1.28
C ILE A 3 -3.50 6.38 0.92
N GLU A 4 -2.34 6.89 1.34
CA GLU A 4 -1.03 6.29 1.05
C GLU A 4 -0.86 5.94 -0.44
N ALA A 5 -1.42 6.79 -1.31
CA ALA A 5 -1.48 6.49 -2.74
C ALA A 5 -0.10 6.63 -3.40
N ILE A 6 0.26 5.63 -4.18
CA ILE A 6 1.51 5.63 -4.96
C ILE A 6 1.26 6.34 -6.30
N ALA A 7 1.08 7.67 -6.24
CA ALA A 7 1.09 8.55 -7.39
C ALA A 7 2.29 9.49 -7.24
N MET A 8 3.35 9.25 -8.01
CA MET A 8 4.66 9.89 -7.80
C MET A 8 4.83 11.12 -8.68
N PRO A 9 5.10 12.30 -8.09
CA PRO A 9 5.50 13.45 -8.88
C PRO A 9 6.83 13.18 -9.59
N ILE A 10 6.97 13.71 -10.79
CA ILE A 10 8.29 13.80 -11.43
C ILE A 10 9.05 14.90 -10.69
N VAL A 11 10.08 14.50 -9.95
CA VAL A 11 10.90 15.45 -9.20
C VAL A 11 11.93 16.12 -10.11
N ASP A 12 12.50 15.33 -11.05
CA ASP A 12 13.39 15.78 -12.12
C ASP A 12 13.50 14.69 -13.21
N ASP A 13 13.89 15.09 -14.40
CA ASP A 13 14.04 14.19 -15.56
C ASP A 13 15.12 13.11 -15.33
N ALA A 14 16.18 13.43 -14.59
CA ALA A 14 17.27 12.50 -14.31
C ALA A 14 16.82 11.35 -13.40
N SER A 15 16.05 11.65 -12.34
CA SER A 15 15.47 10.65 -11.43
C SER A 15 14.49 9.74 -12.17
N HIS A 16 13.65 10.31 -13.05
CA HIS A 16 12.73 9.56 -13.89
C HIS A 16 13.47 8.62 -14.84
N GLU A 17 14.50 9.12 -15.51
CA GLU A 17 15.32 8.34 -16.44
C GLU A 17 16.07 7.20 -15.72
N GLN A 18 16.62 7.46 -14.54
CA GLN A 18 17.28 6.46 -13.71
C GLN A 18 16.31 5.36 -13.27
N PHE A 19 15.11 5.74 -12.84
CA PHE A 19 14.06 4.79 -12.43
C PHE A 19 13.60 3.92 -13.62
N SER A 20 13.39 4.52 -14.77
CA SER A 20 12.94 3.81 -15.98
C SER A 20 14.01 2.86 -16.58
N LYS A 21 15.29 3.15 -16.36
CA LYS A 21 16.42 2.33 -16.83
C LYS A 21 16.80 1.17 -15.92
N GLN A 22 16.21 1.03 -14.73
CA GLN A 22 16.52 -0.09 -13.87
C GLN A 22 16.23 -1.44 -14.57
N PRO A 23 17.11 -2.44 -14.45
CA PRO A 23 16.86 -3.76 -15.02
C PRO A 23 15.54 -4.36 -14.52
N ARG A 24 14.84 -5.09 -15.39
CA ARG A 24 13.67 -5.87 -14.95
C ARG A 24 14.09 -6.89 -13.91
N GLY A 25 13.31 -7.07 -12.85
CA GLY A 25 13.61 -7.98 -11.76
C GLY A 25 14.46 -7.39 -10.65
N SER A 26 14.94 -6.14 -10.78
CA SER A 26 15.82 -5.49 -9.79
C SER A 26 15.07 -4.68 -8.71
N HIS A 27 13.76 -4.50 -8.85
CA HIS A 27 13.00 -3.75 -7.84
C HIS A 27 13.11 -4.43 -6.48
N PRO A 28 13.49 -3.73 -5.39
CA PRO A 28 13.71 -4.36 -4.09
C PRO A 28 12.52 -5.18 -3.59
N LEU A 29 11.29 -4.68 -3.78
CA LEU A 29 10.08 -5.40 -3.42
C LEU A 29 9.86 -6.66 -4.27
N ALA A 30 10.18 -6.63 -5.57
CA ALA A 30 10.12 -7.80 -6.43
C ALA A 30 11.12 -8.88 -6.01
N VAL A 31 12.34 -8.47 -5.65
CA VAL A 31 13.37 -9.37 -5.10
C VAL A 31 12.89 -9.97 -3.76
N GLY A 32 12.27 -9.16 -2.90
CA GLY A 32 11.68 -9.61 -1.64
C GLY A 32 10.53 -10.59 -1.85
N ALA A 33 9.61 -10.27 -2.78
CA ALA A 33 8.47 -11.12 -3.10
C ALA A 33 8.90 -12.51 -3.54
N ARG A 34 9.90 -12.63 -4.42
CA ARG A 34 10.43 -13.93 -4.89
C ARG A 34 11.00 -14.81 -3.78
N LYS A 35 11.43 -14.20 -2.65
CA LYS A 35 12.00 -14.92 -1.50
C LYS A 35 10.94 -15.33 -0.47
N ARG A 36 9.67 -15.01 -0.68
CA ARG A 36 8.61 -15.36 0.27
C ARG A 36 8.47 -16.87 0.39
N ARG A 37 8.31 -17.33 1.63
CA ARG A 37 7.93 -18.73 1.90
C ARG A 37 6.54 -19.00 1.37
N VAL A 38 6.40 -19.98 0.48
CA VAL A 38 5.13 -20.30 -0.21
C VAL A 38 4.22 -21.16 0.66
N VAL A 39 4.75 -22.23 1.23
CA VAL A 39 3.98 -23.26 1.97
C VAL A 39 4.23 -23.16 3.46
N TRP A 40 3.16 -23.23 4.23
CA TRP A 40 3.15 -23.13 5.69
C TRP A 40 2.31 -24.25 6.30
N PRO A 41 2.60 -24.66 7.55
CA PRO A 41 1.84 -25.71 8.21
C PRO A 41 0.35 -25.35 8.33
N ASP A 42 0.07 -24.14 8.81
CA ASP A 42 -1.26 -23.64 9.11
C ASP A 42 -1.27 -22.11 9.22
N ARG A 43 -2.47 -21.52 9.37
CA ARG A 43 -2.67 -20.07 9.50
C ARG A 43 -2.14 -19.50 10.81
N SER A 44 -2.21 -20.24 11.89
CA SER A 44 -1.71 -19.78 13.20
C SER A 44 -0.20 -19.56 13.16
N THR A 45 0.54 -20.46 12.55
CA THR A 45 1.99 -20.32 12.32
C THR A 45 2.33 -19.08 11.47
N VAL A 46 1.51 -18.75 10.46
CA VAL A 46 1.70 -17.52 9.67
C VAL A 46 1.42 -16.29 10.50
N ILE A 47 0.30 -16.25 11.25
CA ILE A 47 -0.08 -15.13 12.12
C ILE A 47 1.05 -14.84 13.12
N GLU A 48 1.54 -15.85 13.81
CA GLU A 48 2.65 -15.71 14.77
C GLU A 48 3.91 -15.17 14.09
N SER A 49 4.29 -15.74 12.96
CA SER A 49 5.47 -15.33 12.21
C SER A 49 5.39 -13.92 11.65
N TYR A 50 4.23 -13.51 11.14
CA TYR A 50 4.04 -12.18 10.56
C TYR A 50 3.82 -11.12 11.63
N GLY A 51 3.11 -11.44 12.70
CA GLY A 51 2.88 -10.55 13.83
C GLY A 51 4.12 -10.29 14.69
N SER A 52 5.19 -11.09 14.52
CA SER A 52 6.44 -10.90 15.28
C SER A 52 7.46 -9.98 14.62
N ARG A 53 7.21 -9.48 13.39
CA ARG A 53 8.21 -8.72 12.62
C ARG A 53 7.59 -7.66 11.70
N PRO A 54 8.33 -6.56 11.46
CA PRO A 54 7.91 -5.54 10.50
C PRO A 54 7.74 -6.11 9.08
N PRO A 55 6.87 -5.50 8.27
CA PRO A 55 5.99 -4.38 8.62
C PRO A 55 4.65 -4.80 9.25
N LEU A 56 4.35 -6.11 9.32
CA LEU A 56 3.02 -6.62 9.66
C LEU A 56 2.77 -6.72 11.18
N ASN A 57 3.80 -6.53 12.01
CA ASN A 57 3.67 -6.54 13.47
C ASN A 57 2.95 -5.31 14.05
N SER A 58 2.78 -4.25 13.26
CA SER A 58 2.00 -3.06 13.66
C SER A 58 0.51 -3.20 13.41
N LEU A 59 0.08 -4.20 12.63
CA LEU A 59 -1.32 -4.38 12.28
C LEU A 59 -2.16 -4.75 13.52
N ALA A 60 -3.38 -4.23 13.58
CA ALA A 60 -4.38 -4.74 14.52
C ALA A 60 -4.56 -6.25 14.29
N LYS A 61 -4.85 -6.97 15.37
CA LYS A 61 -5.01 -8.43 15.35
C LYS A 61 -5.98 -8.88 14.25
N GLU A 62 -7.13 -8.24 14.18
CA GLU A 62 -8.19 -8.55 13.21
C GLU A 62 -7.74 -8.31 11.76
N ALA A 63 -6.94 -7.28 11.53
CA ALA A 63 -6.38 -6.98 10.22
C ALA A 63 -5.36 -8.05 9.79
N LEU A 64 -4.48 -8.47 10.71
CA LEU A 64 -3.52 -9.54 10.45
C LEU A 64 -4.22 -10.88 10.20
N GLU A 65 -5.23 -11.21 11.00
CA GLU A 65 -6.03 -12.41 10.82
C GLU A 65 -6.74 -12.42 9.46
N ALA A 66 -7.35 -11.29 9.06
CA ALA A 66 -7.99 -11.15 7.75
C ALA A 66 -6.97 -11.27 6.61
N TYR A 67 -5.78 -10.64 6.75
CA TYR A 67 -4.70 -10.76 5.78
C TYR A 67 -4.28 -12.23 5.57
N VAL A 68 -4.13 -12.99 6.66
CA VAL A 68 -3.76 -14.40 6.58
C VAL A 68 -4.92 -15.27 6.09
N HIS A 69 -6.15 -14.96 6.48
CA HIS A 69 -7.32 -15.72 6.03
C HIS A 69 -7.47 -15.69 4.50
N TRP A 70 -7.35 -14.50 3.90
CA TRP A 70 -7.56 -14.30 2.47
C TRP A 70 -6.27 -14.43 1.65
N GLY A 71 -5.12 -14.19 2.25
CA GLY A 71 -3.81 -14.27 1.59
C GLY A 71 -3.29 -15.69 1.40
N PHE A 72 -3.96 -16.70 1.96
CA PHE A 72 -3.55 -18.10 1.88
C PHE A 72 -4.72 -19.02 1.51
N LYS A 73 -4.46 -20.03 0.73
CA LYS A 73 -5.41 -21.09 0.35
C LYS A 73 -5.02 -22.43 0.94
N ASN A 74 -6.00 -23.30 1.17
CA ASN A 74 -5.76 -24.65 1.67
C ASN A 74 -5.20 -25.54 0.56
N ARG A 75 -4.35 -26.50 0.96
CA ARG A 75 -3.77 -27.53 0.12
C ARG A 75 -4.38 -28.89 0.48
N GLU A 76 -4.28 -29.85 -0.46
CA GLU A 76 -4.77 -31.21 -0.25
C GLU A 76 -3.99 -31.99 0.82
N ASP A 77 -2.73 -31.62 1.07
CA ASP A 77 -1.88 -32.22 2.10
C ASP A 77 -2.12 -31.68 3.52
N GLY A 78 -3.17 -30.85 3.71
CA GLY A 78 -3.54 -30.24 4.97
C GLY A 78 -2.73 -29.00 5.34
N GLN A 79 -1.74 -28.62 4.56
CA GLN A 79 -0.99 -27.37 4.69
C GLN A 79 -1.73 -26.21 4.02
N ILE A 80 -1.14 -25.02 4.08
CA ILE A 80 -1.62 -23.84 3.37
C ILE A 80 -0.50 -23.27 2.49
N GLU A 81 -0.90 -22.53 1.44
CA GLU A 81 0.05 -21.85 0.58
C GLU A 81 -0.43 -20.44 0.24
N LEU A 82 0.51 -19.57 -0.16
CA LEU A 82 0.19 -18.22 -0.62
C LEU A 82 -0.85 -18.27 -1.74
N ALA A 83 -1.91 -17.48 -1.63
CA ALA A 83 -2.93 -17.36 -2.67
C ALA A 83 -2.36 -16.65 -3.92
N CYS A 84 -1.48 -15.66 -3.73
CA CYS A 84 -0.72 -15.02 -4.79
C CYS A 84 0.67 -15.66 -4.89
N ALA A 85 1.01 -16.20 -6.05
CA ALA A 85 2.34 -16.75 -6.26
C ALA A 85 3.42 -15.65 -6.14
N PRO A 86 4.58 -15.94 -5.49
CA PRO A 86 5.67 -14.96 -5.34
C PRO A 86 6.12 -14.30 -6.65
N GLU A 87 6.14 -15.05 -7.74
CA GLU A 87 6.52 -14.49 -9.04
C GLU A 87 5.45 -13.53 -9.58
N THR A 88 4.16 -13.81 -9.37
CA THR A 88 3.08 -12.89 -9.76
C THR A 88 3.19 -11.56 -9.01
N GLU A 89 3.41 -11.62 -7.69
CA GLU A 89 3.63 -10.44 -6.85
C GLU A 89 4.88 -9.66 -7.31
N ALA A 90 5.97 -10.36 -7.61
CA ALA A 90 7.21 -9.77 -8.11
C ALA A 90 7.01 -9.05 -9.46
N ILE A 91 6.28 -9.67 -10.39
CA ILE A 91 5.96 -9.06 -11.69
C ILE A 91 5.14 -7.78 -11.51
N ILE A 92 4.20 -7.74 -10.56
CA ILE A 92 3.42 -6.53 -10.26
C ILE A 92 4.35 -5.39 -9.84
N PHE A 93 5.29 -5.64 -8.91
CA PHE A 93 6.27 -4.62 -8.51
C PHE A 93 7.18 -4.19 -9.66
N ASP A 94 7.65 -5.12 -10.48
CA ASP A 94 8.51 -4.81 -11.62
C ASP A 94 7.79 -4.09 -12.76
N SER A 95 6.49 -4.31 -12.94
CA SER A 95 5.71 -3.70 -14.02
C SER A 95 5.28 -2.27 -13.71
N ASN A 96 5.21 -1.89 -12.45
CA ASN A 96 4.66 -0.60 -12.01
C ASN A 96 5.68 0.55 -12.07
N ARG A 97 6.46 0.63 -13.15
CA ARG A 97 7.54 1.63 -13.29
C ARG A 97 7.06 2.98 -13.75
N HIS A 98 6.02 3.02 -14.57
CA HIS A 98 5.50 4.25 -15.16
C HIS A 98 4.11 4.62 -14.63
N GLY A 99 3.36 3.64 -14.14
CA GLY A 99 2.00 3.82 -13.63
C GLY A 99 1.86 4.91 -12.55
N PRO A 100 2.73 4.96 -11.54
CA PRO A 100 2.68 6.00 -10.51
C PRO A 100 2.81 7.42 -11.05
N ILE A 101 3.68 7.63 -12.04
CA ILE A 101 3.92 8.92 -12.68
C ILE A 101 2.74 9.32 -13.56
N GLU A 102 2.23 8.39 -14.35
CA GLU A 102 1.06 8.64 -15.19
C GLU A 102 -0.21 8.88 -14.36
N SER A 103 -0.34 8.17 -13.23
CA SER A 103 -1.42 8.41 -12.27
C SER A 103 -1.33 9.81 -11.66
N PHE A 104 -0.12 10.26 -11.29
CA PHE A 104 0.09 11.60 -10.75
C PHE A 104 -0.33 12.69 -11.75
N LYS A 105 0.07 12.57 -13.02
CA LYS A 105 -0.29 13.55 -14.08
C LYS A 105 -1.80 13.72 -14.25
N LYS A 106 -2.58 12.67 -13.96
CA LYS A 106 -4.04 12.67 -14.12
C LYS A 106 -4.78 13.18 -12.88
N LEU A 107 -4.11 13.51 -11.80
CA LEU A 107 -4.78 14.02 -10.59
C LEU A 107 -5.49 15.35 -10.85
N SER A 108 -4.94 16.20 -11.73
CA SER A 108 -5.59 17.45 -12.11
C SER A 108 -6.91 17.30 -12.88
N ASP A 109 -7.18 16.10 -13.42
CA ASP A 109 -8.40 15.80 -14.16
C ASP A 109 -9.54 15.33 -13.23
N VAL A 110 -9.26 15.22 -11.92
CA VAL A 110 -10.23 14.74 -10.93
C VAL A 110 -11.12 15.90 -10.49
N GLU A 111 -12.39 15.83 -10.85
CA GLU A 111 -13.41 16.86 -10.51
C GLU A 111 -14.15 16.57 -9.18
N SER A 112 -14.07 15.35 -8.68
CA SER A 112 -14.74 14.93 -7.45
C SER A 112 -14.10 15.56 -6.20
N PRO A 113 -14.88 15.87 -5.15
CA PRO A 113 -14.34 16.25 -3.85
C PRO A 113 -13.29 15.26 -3.38
N SER A 114 -12.10 15.75 -3.04
CA SER A 114 -10.95 14.91 -2.77
C SER A 114 -10.33 15.19 -1.41
N SER A 115 -9.65 14.19 -0.85
CA SER A 115 -8.74 14.32 0.28
C SER A 115 -7.53 13.42 0.08
N VAL A 116 -6.40 13.83 0.66
CA VAL A 116 -5.14 13.08 0.63
C VAL A 116 -4.69 12.85 2.06
N LEU A 117 -4.53 11.59 2.46
CA LEU A 117 -4.12 11.19 3.79
C LEU A 117 -2.85 10.34 3.74
N TYR A 118 -1.96 10.53 4.70
CA TYR A 118 -0.75 9.72 4.82
C TYR A 118 -0.32 9.55 6.28
N GLY A 119 0.38 8.45 6.56
CA GLY A 119 0.89 8.14 7.91
C GLY A 119 2.06 9.02 8.31
N SER A 120 2.10 9.45 9.58
CA SER A 120 3.21 10.25 10.13
C SER A 120 4.55 9.50 10.13
N GLU A 121 4.50 8.17 10.15
CA GLU A 121 5.63 7.24 10.15
C GLU A 121 5.70 6.43 8.83
N SER A 122 5.02 6.90 7.77
CA SER A 122 5.10 6.26 6.47
C SER A 122 6.53 6.28 5.93
N ASP A 123 6.96 5.19 5.32
CA ASP A 123 8.23 5.07 4.61
C ASP A 123 8.20 5.72 3.20
N LEU A 124 7.01 6.17 2.76
CA LEU A 124 6.85 6.96 1.55
C LEU A 124 7.13 8.44 1.82
N SER A 125 7.63 9.16 0.82
CA SER A 125 7.97 10.57 0.97
C SER A 125 6.74 11.45 1.24
N PRO A 126 6.69 12.22 2.33
CA PRO A 126 5.62 13.18 2.58
C PRO A 126 5.39 14.16 1.42
N THR A 127 6.47 14.54 0.73
CA THR A 127 6.41 15.43 -0.44
C THR A 127 5.56 14.87 -1.58
N TRP A 128 5.45 13.54 -1.71
CA TRP A 128 4.57 12.95 -2.71
C TRP A 128 3.11 13.24 -2.42
N PHE A 129 2.71 13.14 -1.16
CA PHE A 129 1.32 13.40 -0.72
C PHE A 129 0.98 14.88 -0.77
N GLU A 130 1.93 15.75 -0.40
CA GLU A 130 1.78 17.20 -0.52
C GLU A 130 1.57 17.63 -1.99
N LYS A 131 2.34 17.06 -2.92
CA LYS A 131 2.20 17.31 -4.35
C LYS A 131 0.90 16.72 -4.93
N GLN A 132 0.46 15.55 -4.47
CA GLN A 132 -0.84 15.01 -4.84
C GLN A 132 -1.98 15.93 -4.39
N ALA A 133 -1.90 16.44 -3.17
CA ALA A 133 -2.89 17.36 -2.62
C ALA A 133 -2.91 18.71 -3.38
N GLU A 134 -1.73 19.24 -3.74
CA GLU A 134 -1.61 20.44 -4.59
C GLU A 134 -2.31 20.23 -5.94
N MET A 135 -2.09 19.07 -6.61
CA MET A 135 -2.74 18.76 -7.89
C MET A 135 -4.27 18.66 -7.79
N LEU A 136 -4.78 18.24 -6.64
CA LEU A 136 -6.21 18.10 -6.35
C LEU A 136 -6.84 19.37 -5.76
N GLY A 137 -6.07 20.43 -5.52
CA GLY A 137 -6.55 21.68 -4.90
C GLY A 137 -6.94 21.52 -3.43
N VAL A 138 -6.36 20.57 -2.69
CA VAL A 138 -6.65 20.29 -1.29
C VAL A 138 -5.37 20.33 -0.45
N GLN A 139 -5.47 20.13 0.87
CA GLN A 139 -4.33 19.93 1.76
C GLN A 139 -4.14 18.46 2.07
N ALA A 140 -2.89 18.01 2.16
CA ALA A 140 -2.57 16.68 2.64
C ALA A 140 -2.74 16.63 4.16
N GLU A 141 -3.41 15.61 4.66
CA GLU A 141 -3.64 15.37 6.09
C GLU A 141 -2.71 14.26 6.57
N LYS A 142 -1.90 14.58 7.57
CA LYS A 142 -1.02 13.63 8.22
C LYS A 142 -1.74 12.94 9.38
N ILE A 143 -1.83 11.62 9.32
CA ILE A 143 -2.48 10.77 10.33
C ILE A 143 -1.39 10.03 11.12
N ASP A 144 -1.56 9.90 12.42
CA ASP A 144 -0.64 9.15 13.26
C ASP A 144 -0.61 7.66 12.86
N GLY A 145 0.59 7.10 12.66
CA GLY A 145 0.83 5.72 12.28
C GLY A 145 1.71 5.55 11.03
N SER A 146 1.96 4.28 10.66
CA SER A 146 2.80 3.92 9.52
C SER A 146 2.06 3.99 8.17
N HIS A 147 2.71 3.51 7.10
CA HIS A 147 2.05 3.25 5.81
C HIS A 147 0.77 2.40 5.94
N PHE A 148 0.67 1.61 7.00
CA PHE A 148 -0.47 0.72 7.29
C PHE A 148 -1.46 1.29 8.31
N PHE A 149 -1.44 2.59 8.61
CA PHE A 149 -2.23 3.20 9.70
C PHE A 149 -3.73 2.84 9.71
N LEU A 150 -4.32 2.57 8.54
CA LEU A 150 -5.71 2.10 8.46
C LEU A 150 -5.91 0.69 9.03
N PHE A 151 -4.87 -0.12 8.99
CA PHE A 151 -4.89 -1.50 9.47
C PHE A 151 -4.32 -1.64 10.89
N GLU A 152 -3.70 -0.59 11.41
CA GLU A 152 -3.20 -0.53 12.79
C GLU A 152 -4.31 -0.25 13.80
N ASP A 153 -5.34 0.50 13.39
CA ASP A 153 -6.54 0.82 14.18
C ASP A 153 -7.78 0.87 13.29
N ILE A 154 -8.51 -0.25 13.23
CA ILE A 154 -9.68 -0.41 12.36
C ILE A 154 -10.82 0.53 12.77
N HIS A 155 -10.99 0.83 14.05
CA HIS A 155 -12.03 1.75 14.51
C HIS A 155 -11.72 3.21 14.11
N ARG A 156 -10.46 3.60 14.17
CA ARG A 156 -10.01 4.90 13.66
C ARG A 156 -10.17 4.98 12.15
N ALA A 157 -9.81 3.92 11.42
CA ALA A 157 -9.99 3.84 9.98
C ALA A 157 -11.46 4.02 9.57
N GLU A 158 -12.38 3.34 10.25
CA GLU A 158 -13.83 3.51 10.02
C GLU A 158 -14.26 4.96 10.19
N LYS A 159 -13.85 5.62 11.27
CA LYS A 159 -14.19 7.03 11.53
C LYS A 159 -13.66 7.95 10.45
N ILE A 160 -12.40 7.77 10.02
CA ILE A 160 -11.78 8.55 8.95
C ILE A 160 -12.57 8.42 7.65
N ILE A 161 -12.85 7.18 7.24
CA ILE A 161 -13.57 6.90 6.00
C ILE A 161 -14.99 7.46 6.06
N ARG A 162 -15.73 7.21 7.13
CA ARG A 162 -17.10 7.73 7.31
C ARG A 162 -17.14 9.25 7.29
N SER A 163 -16.22 9.92 7.98
CA SER A 163 -16.21 11.38 8.04
C SER A 163 -15.99 12.01 6.66
N HIS A 164 -15.18 11.38 5.81
CA HIS A 164 -14.98 11.87 4.46
C HIS A 164 -16.26 11.77 3.60
N PHE A 165 -16.91 10.61 3.61
CA PHE A 165 -18.10 10.39 2.77
C PHE A 165 -19.35 11.09 3.31
N LEU A 166 -19.48 11.30 4.61
CA LEU A 166 -20.63 12.02 5.19
C LEU A 166 -20.54 13.53 4.98
N ARG A 167 -19.34 14.13 4.97
CA ARG A 167 -19.15 15.55 4.63
C ARG A 167 -19.54 15.87 3.19
N SER A 168 -19.39 14.91 2.28
CA SER A 168 -19.73 15.09 0.86
C SER A 168 -21.23 15.01 0.57
N SER A 169 -22.08 14.74 1.58
CA SER A 169 -23.54 14.61 1.41
C SER A 169 -24.31 15.89 1.80
N ASP A 170 -23.64 16.88 2.39
CA ASP A 170 -24.26 18.10 2.93
C ASP A 170 -23.94 19.37 2.09
N GLU A 171 -23.24 19.23 0.95
CA GLU A 171 -22.98 20.29 -0.03
C GLU A 171 -23.78 20.00 -1.33
#